data_c16ab1d0eddc980a66486a9f0f1a9b08
#
_entry.id   c16ab1d0eddc980a66486a9f0f1a9b08
#
_cell.length_a   1.000
_cell.length_b   1.000
_cell.length_c   1.000
_cell.angle_alpha   90.00
_cell.angle_beta   90.00
_cell.angle_gamma   90.00
#
_symmetry.space_group_name_H-M   'P 1'
#
loop_
_entity.id
_entity.type
_entity.pdbx_description
1 polymer ?
#
loop_
_entity_poly.entity_id
_entity_poly.type
_entity_poly.pdbx_seq_one_letter_code
_entity_poly.pdbx_strand_id
1 'polypeptide(L)'
;MQLLLPREIVGRMVAALAEAGRREIGGILMGEHVGPDTFRVKDITIQRRGGTFATFVRVVRSILGPLQAFFRKTHHDYARFNYLGEWHSHHSFALSPSTTDHKSMFEIIDDPQLGANFVVLLLAKLSDRAVLDCAVFIYEPRRQPRTGDVMHEQAVTP
;
A
#
# COMPACT_ATOMS: atom_id res chain seq x y z
N MET A 1 -6.88 -13.10 1.07
CA MET A 1 -6.37 -12.18 0.02
C MET A 1 -4.87 -12.30 -0.06
N GLN A 2 -4.36 -12.35 -1.26
CA GLN A 2 -2.94 -12.44 -1.57
C GLN A 2 -2.48 -11.16 -2.27
N LEU A 3 -1.44 -10.51 -1.75
CA LEU A 3 -0.84 -9.32 -2.32
C LEU A 3 0.54 -9.68 -2.89
N LEU A 4 0.68 -9.58 -4.20
CA LEU A 4 1.92 -9.86 -4.91
C LEU A 4 2.75 -8.58 -5.00
N LEU A 5 4.01 -8.65 -4.54
CA LEU A 5 5.00 -7.57 -4.64
C LEU A 5 6.06 -7.95 -5.68
N PRO A 6 6.01 -7.39 -6.89
CA PRO A 6 7.05 -7.57 -7.90
C PRO A 6 8.42 -7.08 -7.40
N ARG A 7 9.47 -7.70 -7.87
CA ARG A 7 10.86 -7.36 -7.49
C ARG A 7 11.18 -5.87 -7.65
N GLU A 8 10.65 -5.23 -8.69
CA GLU A 8 10.83 -3.79 -8.91
C GLU A 8 10.22 -2.96 -7.77
N ILE A 9 8.99 -3.31 -7.34
CA ILE A 9 8.30 -2.63 -6.24
C ILE A 9 9.07 -2.84 -4.93
N VAL A 10 9.49 -4.08 -4.65
CA VAL A 10 10.33 -4.40 -3.49
C VAL A 10 11.61 -3.56 -3.50
N GLY A 11 12.31 -3.48 -4.63
CA GLY A 11 13.53 -2.68 -4.78
C GLY A 11 13.31 -1.20 -4.52
N ARG A 12 12.21 -0.62 -5.01
CA ARG A 12 11.84 0.78 -4.75
C ARG A 12 11.54 1.03 -3.27
N MET A 13 10.83 0.11 -2.61
CA MET A 13 10.55 0.20 -1.17
C MET A 13 11.82 0.09 -0.35
N VAL A 14 12.69 -0.89 -0.63
CA VAL A 14 13.98 -1.06 0.05
C VAL A 14 14.85 0.19 -0.06
N ALA A 15 15.00 0.75 -1.26
CA ALA A 15 15.76 1.97 -1.48
C ALA A 15 15.19 3.17 -0.70
N ALA A 16 13.88 3.33 -0.71
CA ALA A 16 13.21 4.42 0.00
C ALA A 16 13.34 4.28 1.53
N LEU A 17 13.19 3.07 2.07
CA LEU A 17 13.34 2.77 3.49
C LEU A 17 14.78 2.98 3.95
N ALA A 18 15.77 2.54 3.18
CA ALA A 18 17.19 2.76 3.47
C ALA A 18 17.53 4.27 3.52
N GLU A 19 17.03 5.06 2.58
CA GLU A 19 17.22 6.51 2.56
C GLU A 19 16.48 7.21 3.71
N ALA A 20 15.30 6.75 4.08
CA ALA A 20 14.51 7.31 5.17
C ALA A 20 15.16 7.06 6.54
N GLY A 21 15.88 5.96 6.71
CA GLY A 21 16.48 5.55 7.97
C GLY A 21 15.40 5.34 9.03
N ARG A 22 15.41 6.18 10.08
CA ARG A 22 14.44 6.09 11.17
C ARG A 22 13.15 6.88 10.96
N ARG A 23 13.04 7.63 9.87
CA ARG A 23 11.82 8.39 9.55
C ARG A 23 10.76 7.46 8.97
N GLU A 24 9.54 7.60 9.43
CA GLU A 24 8.40 6.93 8.81
C GLU A 24 8.11 7.55 7.45
N ILE A 25 7.96 6.69 6.46
CA ILE A 25 7.58 7.05 5.10
C ILE A 25 6.44 6.14 4.66
N GLY A 26 5.75 6.53 3.60
CA GLY A 26 4.66 5.73 3.07
C GLY A 26 4.11 6.29 1.77
N GLY A 27 2.97 5.79 1.36
CA GLY A 27 2.31 6.23 0.14
C GLY A 27 1.11 5.36 -0.19
N ILE A 28 0.66 5.43 -1.44
CA ILE A 28 -0.42 4.59 -1.93
C ILE A 28 0.09 3.40 -2.72
N LEU A 29 -0.72 2.37 -2.75
CA LEU A 29 -0.57 1.18 -3.57
C LEU A 29 -1.57 1.24 -4.72
N MET A 30 -1.09 1.08 -5.93
CA MET A 30 -1.89 0.95 -7.14
C MET A 30 -1.61 -0.40 -7.78
N GLY A 31 -2.63 -1.11 -8.18
CA GLY A 31 -2.42 -2.49 -8.59
C GLY A 31 -3.44 -3.06 -9.55
N GLU A 32 -3.23 -4.32 -9.83
CA GLU A 32 -3.92 -5.14 -10.80
C GLU A 32 -4.62 -6.31 -10.11
N HIS A 33 -5.88 -6.53 -10.42
CA HIS A 33 -6.58 -7.76 -10.06
C HIS A 33 -6.14 -8.87 -11.03
N VAL A 34 -5.44 -9.87 -10.53
CA VAL A 34 -4.83 -10.92 -11.35
C VAL A 34 -5.49 -12.29 -11.20
N GLY A 35 -6.36 -12.46 -10.24
CA GLY A 35 -7.09 -13.71 -10.01
C GLY A 35 -7.97 -13.63 -8.77
N PRO A 36 -8.71 -14.68 -8.46
CA PRO A 36 -9.58 -14.72 -7.29
C PRO A 36 -8.82 -14.32 -6.03
N ASP A 37 -9.30 -13.27 -5.36
CA ASP A 37 -8.72 -12.72 -4.12
C ASP A 37 -7.19 -12.46 -4.19
N THR A 38 -6.67 -12.19 -5.41
CA THR A 38 -5.24 -12.00 -5.69
C THR A 38 -5.00 -10.71 -6.45
N PHE A 39 -4.14 -9.86 -5.88
CA PHE A 39 -3.81 -8.54 -6.41
C PHE A 39 -2.30 -8.36 -6.51
N ARG A 40 -1.85 -7.77 -7.63
CA ARG A 40 -0.43 -7.44 -7.86
C ARG A 40 -0.22 -5.94 -7.77
N VAL A 41 0.71 -5.50 -6.94
CA VAL A 41 1.12 -4.09 -6.92
C VAL A 41 1.84 -3.74 -8.22
N LYS A 42 1.35 -2.74 -8.93
CA LYS A 42 1.92 -2.26 -10.20
C LYS A 42 2.69 -0.97 -10.05
N ASP A 43 2.29 -0.13 -9.11
CA ASP A 43 2.97 1.12 -8.81
C ASP A 43 2.74 1.53 -7.37
N ILE A 44 3.65 2.32 -6.83
CA ILE A 44 3.58 2.90 -5.50
C ILE A 44 3.97 4.38 -5.55
N THR A 45 3.42 5.18 -4.66
CA THR A 45 4.00 6.49 -4.35
C THR A 45 4.89 6.39 -3.11
N ILE A 46 5.86 7.31 -3.00
CA ILE A 46 6.75 7.43 -1.85
C ILE A 46 6.69 8.85 -1.35
N GLN A 47 6.09 9.04 -0.18
CA GLN A 47 6.02 10.32 0.51
C GLN A 47 7.07 10.37 1.62
N ARG A 48 7.99 11.32 1.50
CA ARG A 48 9.17 11.44 2.38
C ARG A 48 9.03 12.50 3.46
N ARG A 49 7.92 13.27 3.47
CA ARG A 49 7.68 14.37 4.40
C ARG A 49 6.33 14.21 5.10
N GLY A 50 6.34 14.30 6.43
CA GLY A 50 5.17 14.28 7.30
C GLY A 50 4.98 12.93 7.99
N GLY A 51 5.64 12.75 9.11
CA GLY A 51 5.33 11.69 10.08
C GLY A 51 3.98 11.97 10.70
N THR A 52 3.04 11.27 10.36
CA THR A 52 1.65 11.02 10.68
C THR A 52 0.79 11.16 9.45
N PHE A 53 0.20 10.07 9.03
CA PHE A 53 -0.89 10.03 8.05
C PHE A 53 -2.15 10.73 8.61
N ALA A 54 -1.96 11.79 9.36
CA ALA A 54 -3.03 12.53 9.99
C ALA A 54 -3.47 13.66 9.06
N THR A 55 -4.12 13.32 7.99
CA THR A 55 -5.29 14.00 7.46
C THR A 55 -5.61 13.54 6.04
N PHE A 56 -6.65 12.77 5.92
CA PHE A 56 -7.32 12.36 4.69
C PHE A 56 -7.37 13.45 3.60
N VAL A 57 -7.58 14.71 3.95
CA VAL A 57 -7.63 15.84 2.99
C VAL A 57 -6.26 16.15 2.37
N ARG A 58 -5.14 15.96 3.06
CA ARG A 58 -3.79 16.11 2.48
C ARG A 58 -3.45 14.94 1.57
N VAL A 59 -3.88 13.75 1.94
CA VAL A 59 -3.66 12.52 1.18
C VAL A 59 -4.39 12.61 -0.15
N VAL A 60 -5.67 12.97 -0.19
CA VAL A 60 -6.45 13.05 -1.43
C VAL A 60 -5.77 13.97 -2.47
N ARG A 61 -5.29 15.15 -2.10
CA ARG A 61 -4.63 16.05 -3.06
C ARG A 61 -3.29 15.52 -3.57
N SER A 62 -2.53 14.80 -2.72
CA SER A 62 -1.21 14.27 -3.11
C SER A 62 -1.32 12.98 -3.94
N ILE A 63 -2.41 12.23 -3.82
CA ILE A 63 -2.61 10.96 -4.53
C ILE A 63 -3.34 11.12 -5.87
N LEU A 64 -4.09 12.20 -6.08
CA LEU A 64 -4.87 12.40 -7.30
C LEU A 64 -3.99 12.39 -8.55
N GLY A 65 -2.87 13.09 -8.56
CA GLY A 65 -1.95 13.14 -9.69
C GLY A 65 -1.37 11.77 -10.06
N PRO A 66 -0.70 11.08 -9.13
CA PRO A 66 -0.21 9.72 -9.34
C PRO A 66 -1.28 8.73 -9.77
N LEU A 67 -2.45 8.77 -9.14
CA LEU A 67 -3.57 7.87 -9.46
C LEU A 67 -4.12 8.14 -10.86
N GLN A 68 -4.29 9.40 -11.26
CA GLN A 68 -4.68 9.75 -12.62
C GLN A 68 -3.63 9.32 -13.66
N ALA A 69 -2.34 9.47 -13.34
CA ALA A 69 -1.27 9.01 -14.21
C ALA A 69 -1.29 7.47 -14.38
N PHE A 70 -1.54 6.75 -13.29
CA PHE A 70 -1.71 5.31 -13.31
C PHE A 70 -2.89 4.89 -14.18
N PHE A 71 -4.05 5.50 -14.01
CA PHE A 71 -5.22 5.18 -14.83
C PHE A 71 -5.03 5.49 -16.32
N ARG A 72 -4.33 6.59 -16.67
CA ARG A 72 -3.98 6.83 -18.07
C ARG A 72 -3.07 5.74 -18.64
N LYS A 73 -2.05 5.29 -17.88
CA LYS A 73 -1.15 4.21 -18.31
C LYS A 73 -1.86 2.86 -18.48
N THR A 74 -2.91 2.62 -17.71
CA THR A 74 -3.71 1.38 -17.75
C THR A 74 -4.97 1.52 -18.60
N HIS A 75 -5.02 2.55 -19.47
CA HIS A 75 -6.13 2.81 -20.39
C HIS A 75 -7.50 2.89 -19.71
N HIS A 76 -7.54 3.34 -18.45
CA HIS A 76 -8.76 3.46 -17.64
C HIS A 76 -9.53 2.14 -17.46
N ASP A 77 -8.85 1.02 -17.51
CA ASP A 77 -9.43 -0.30 -17.20
C ASP A 77 -9.58 -0.46 -15.67
N TYR A 78 -10.60 0.19 -15.11
CA TYR A 78 -10.88 0.20 -13.67
C TYR A 78 -11.34 -1.15 -13.13
N ALA A 79 -11.79 -2.07 -13.98
CA ALA A 79 -12.14 -3.42 -13.56
C ALA A 79 -10.92 -4.24 -13.20
N ARG A 80 -9.80 -3.97 -13.86
CA ARG A 80 -8.53 -4.67 -13.67
C ARG A 80 -7.53 -3.89 -12.83
N PHE A 81 -7.45 -2.57 -13.01
CA PHE A 81 -6.44 -1.72 -12.37
C PHE A 81 -7.09 -0.66 -11.48
N ASN A 82 -6.68 -0.60 -10.22
CA ASN A 82 -7.26 0.35 -9.29
C ASN A 82 -6.31 0.73 -8.14
N TYR A 83 -6.74 1.68 -7.34
CA TYR A 83 -6.20 1.94 -6.02
C TYR A 83 -6.44 0.71 -5.14
N LEU A 84 -5.39 0.22 -4.48
CA LEU A 84 -5.49 -0.91 -3.56
C LEU A 84 -5.51 -0.48 -2.10
N GLY A 85 -4.91 0.64 -1.78
CA GLY A 85 -4.78 1.11 -0.40
C GLY A 85 -3.48 1.86 -0.15
N GLU A 86 -2.97 1.76 1.07
CA GLU A 86 -1.80 2.49 1.53
C GLU A 86 -0.69 1.57 2.02
N TRP A 87 0.51 2.11 2.07
CA TRP A 87 1.64 1.49 2.75
C TRP A 87 2.40 2.51 3.59
N HIS A 88 2.98 2.06 4.69
CA HIS A 88 3.95 2.86 5.44
C HIS A 88 4.96 2.00 6.20
N SER A 89 6.04 2.65 6.65
CA SER A 89 7.14 1.98 7.34
C SER A 89 6.94 1.95 8.85
N HIS A 90 7.30 0.82 9.45
CA HIS A 90 7.39 0.63 10.91
C HIS A 90 8.83 0.24 11.29
N HIS A 91 9.77 1.18 11.35
CA HIS A 91 11.19 0.86 11.50
C HIS A 91 11.57 0.21 12.84
N SER A 92 10.88 0.53 13.93
CA SER A 92 11.22 0.02 15.29
C SER A 92 10.09 -0.74 15.97
N PHE A 93 8.94 -0.92 15.31
CA PHE A 93 7.76 -1.56 15.88
C PHE A 93 7.44 -2.89 15.19
N ALA A 94 6.56 -3.66 15.82
CA ALA A 94 5.96 -4.81 15.16
C ALA A 94 5.20 -4.38 13.91
N LEU A 95 5.13 -5.26 12.91
CA LEU A 95 4.30 -5.07 11.71
C LEU A 95 2.82 -5.33 12.05
N SER A 96 2.29 -4.48 12.94
CA SER A 96 0.91 -4.52 13.41
C SER A 96 0.34 -3.11 13.38
N PRO A 97 -0.89 -2.90 12.87
CA PRO A 97 -1.49 -1.58 12.81
C PRO A 97 -1.68 -0.98 14.19
N SER A 98 -1.38 0.30 14.33
CA SER A 98 -1.73 1.10 15.51
C SER A 98 -3.21 1.48 15.51
N THR A 99 -3.70 2.01 16.62
CA THR A 99 -5.06 2.58 16.70
C THR A 99 -5.27 3.70 15.68
N THR A 100 -4.23 4.52 15.42
CA THR A 100 -4.28 5.58 14.41
C THR A 100 -4.38 5.01 13.01
N ASP A 101 -3.63 3.93 12.70
CA ASP A 101 -3.72 3.24 11.40
C ASP A 101 -5.11 2.69 11.17
N HIS A 102 -5.66 1.99 12.14
CA HIS A 102 -7.04 1.48 12.07
C HIS A 102 -8.04 2.59 11.79
N LYS A 103 -7.95 3.71 12.53
CA LYS A 103 -8.83 4.84 12.34
C LYS A 103 -8.74 5.41 10.92
N SER A 104 -7.52 5.64 10.42
CA SER A 104 -7.31 6.17 9.07
C SER A 104 -7.85 5.23 8.00
N MET A 105 -7.62 3.93 8.14
CA MET A 105 -8.10 2.95 7.16
C MET A 105 -9.63 2.83 7.16
N PHE A 106 -10.28 2.94 8.33
CA PHE A 106 -11.75 2.99 8.40
C PHE A 106 -12.30 4.28 7.79
N GLU A 107 -11.67 5.42 7.98
CA GLU A 107 -12.05 6.68 7.32
C GLU A 107 -11.99 6.55 5.79
N ILE A 108 -11.00 5.85 5.26
CA ILE A 108 -10.86 5.60 3.82
C ILE A 108 -11.94 4.65 3.30
N ILE A 109 -12.12 3.49 3.95
CA ILE A 109 -13.05 2.47 3.44
C ILE A 109 -14.52 2.87 3.58
N ASP A 110 -14.82 3.69 4.57
CA ASP A 110 -16.18 4.18 4.81
C ASP A 110 -16.52 5.46 4.04
N ASP A 111 -15.55 6.02 3.28
CA ASP A 111 -15.79 7.19 2.42
C ASP A 111 -16.69 6.80 1.23
N PRO A 112 -17.91 7.35 1.15
CA PRO A 112 -18.83 7.03 0.07
C PRO A 112 -18.36 7.51 -1.30
N GLN A 113 -17.43 8.47 -1.35
CA GLN A 113 -16.86 8.95 -2.63
C GLN A 113 -15.86 7.96 -3.20
N LEU A 114 -15.17 7.20 -2.35
CA LEU A 114 -14.26 6.15 -2.80
C LEU A 114 -15.03 4.92 -3.31
N GLY A 115 -16.10 4.53 -2.62
CA GLY A 115 -16.95 3.40 -3.00
C GLY A 115 -16.18 2.08 -3.12
N ALA A 116 -15.09 1.91 -2.38
CA ALA A 116 -14.26 0.74 -2.45
C ALA A 116 -14.90 -0.47 -1.74
N ASN A 117 -14.73 -1.66 -2.30
CA ASN A 117 -15.15 -2.91 -1.66
C ASN A 117 -14.16 -3.36 -0.57
N PHE A 118 -12.91 -2.98 -0.69
CA PHE A 118 -11.85 -3.17 0.28
C PHE A 118 -10.75 -2.13 0.08
N VAL A 119 -9.93 -1.94 1.10
CA VAL A 119 -8.62 -1.28 1.01
C VAL A 119 -7.61 -2.06 1.83
N VAL A 120 -6.35 -2.01 1.43
CA VAL A 120 -5.26 -2.67 2.16
C VAL A 120 -4.36 -1.66 2.85
N LEU A 121 -3.82 -2.05 3.99
CA LEU A 121 -2.70 -1.41 4.64
C LEU A 121 -1.50 -2.36 4.60
N LEU A 122 -0.45 -1.97 3.89
CA LEU A 122 0.81 -2.70 3.86
C LEU A 122 1.81 -2.03 4.80
N LEU A 123 2.14 -2.69 5.88
CA LEU A 123 3.21 -2.28 6.78
C LEU A 123 4.53 -2.88 6.32
N ALA A 124 5.59 -2.09 6.30
CA ALA A 124 6.88 -2.49 5.79
C ALA A 124 8.03 -2.04 6.71
N LYS A 125 9.06 -2.87 6.85
CA LYS A 125 10.31 -2.50 7.50
C LYS A 125 11.49 -3.20 6.85
N LEU A 126 12.69 -2.65 7.03
CA LEU A 126 13.92 -3.36 6.71
C LEU A 126 14.42 -4.11 7.94
N SER A 127 14.75 -5.38 7.74
CA SER A 127 15.54 -6.14 8.71
C SER A 127 17.00 -5.66 8.71
N ASP A 128 17.78 -6.11 9.70
CA ASP A 128 19.21 -5.81 9.80
C ASP A 128 20.02 -6.26 8.57
N ARG A 129 19.48 -7.18 7.78
CA ARG A 129 20.08 -7.67 6.53
C ARG A 129 19.58 -6.94 5.29
N ALA A 130 18.92 -5.80 5.45
CA ALA A 130 18.27 -5.05 4.38
C ALA A 130 17.23 -5.86 3.57
N VAL A 131 16.62 -6.85 4.21
CA VAL A 131 15.49 -7.59 3.65
C VAL A 131 14.20 -6.87 4.01
N LEU A 132 13.30 -6.77 3.03
CA LEU A 132 11.98 -6.17 3.24
C LEU A 132 11.05 -7.16 3.94
N ASP A 133 10.69 -6.85 5.18
CA ASP A 133 9.63 -7.54 5.91
C ASP A 133 8.32 -6.76 5.73
N CYS A 134 7.23 -7.47 5.44
CA CYS A 134 5.92 -6.87 5.22
C CYS A 134 4.81 -7.65 5.92
N ALA A 135 3.76 -6.91 6.31
CA ALA A 135 2.47 -7.48 6.70
C ALA A 135 1.34 -6.68 6.04
N VAL A 136 0.32 -7.37 5.54
CA VAL A 136 -0.84 -6.74 4.89
C VAL A 136 -2.11 -6.99 5.70
N PHE A 137 -2.89 -5.92 5.86
CA PHE A 137 -4.17 -5.91 6.55
C PHE A 137 -5.25 -5.42 5.59
N ILE A 138 -6.37 -6.13 5.57
CA ILE A 138 -7.49 -5.86 4.68
C ILE A 138 -8.63 -5.27 5.48
N TYR A 139 -9.15 -4.14 5.01
CA TYR A 139 -10.31 -3.43 5.57
C TYR A 139 -11.45 -3.52 4.57
N GLU A 140 -12.60 -3.99 5.03
CA GLU A 140 -13.83 -4.08 4.26
C GLU A 140 -14.94 -3.31 5.00
N PRO A 141 -15.92 -2.72 4.31
CA PRO A 141 -16.99 -1.97 4.97
C PRO A 141 -17.71 -2.81 6.02
N ARG A 142 -17.86 -2.28 7.22
CA ARG A 142 -18.59 -2.91 8.33
C ARG A 142 -18.03 -4.25 8.80
N ARG A 143 -16.76 -4.53 8.54
CA ARG A 143 -16.08 -5.76 8.98
C ARG A 143 -14.85 -5.45 9.82
N GLN A 144 -14.48 -6.41 10.67
CA GLN A 144 -13.19 -6.33 11.36
C GLN A 144 -12.04 -6.53 10.37
N PRO A 145 -10.93 -5.82 10.55
CA PRO A 145 -9.75 -6.00 9.71
C PRO A 145 -9.25 -7.45 9.79
N ARG A 146 -8.77 -7.96 8.69
CA ARG A 146 -8.16 -9.30 8.62
C ARG A 146 -6.77 -9.22 8.00
N THR A 147 -5.91 -10.16 8.34
CA THR A 147 -4.60 -10.31 7.72
C THR A 147 -4.72 -10.95 6.34
N GLY A 148 -3.81 -10.61 5.44
CA GLY A 148 -3.61 -11.28 4.16
C GLY A 148 -2.19 -11.81 4.04
N ASP A 149 -1.90 -12.41 2.89
CA ASP A 149 -0.58 -12.95 2.57
C ASP A 149 0.16 -11.99 1.64
N VAL A 150 1.43 -11.73 1.94
CA VAL A 150 2.33 -10.98 1.05
C VAL A 150 3.27 -11.95 0.37
N MET A 151 3.32 -11.91 -0.95
CA MET A 151 4.23 -12.73 -1.74
C MET A 151 5.17 -11.85 -2.57
N HIS A 152 6.47 -12.05 -2.39
CA HIS A 152 7.48 -11.42 -3.23
C HIS A 152 7.62 -12.20 -4.53
N GLU A 153 7.31 -11.58 -5.66
CA GLU A 153 7.51 -12.19 -6.96
C GLU A 153 8.99 -12.15 -7.34
N GLN A 154 9.53 -13.31 -7.67
CA GLN A 154 10.85 -13.38 -8.29
C GLN A 154 10.77 -12.87 -9.74
N ALA A 155 11.90 -12.37 -10.28
CA ALA A 155 11.94 -12.05 -11.70
C ALA A 155 11.55 -13.28 -12.51
N VAL A 156 10.55 -13.15 -13.37
CA VAL A 156 10.31 -14.16 -14.39
C VAL A 156 11.55 -14.14 -15.27
N THR A 157 12.39 -15.16 -15.14
CA THR A 157 13.49 -15.36 -16.08
C THR A 157 12.85 -15.62 -17.44
N PRO A 158 13.21 -14.88 -18.50
CA PRO A 158 12.67 -15.08 -19.83
C PRO A 158 13.02 -16.47 -20.39
#